data_c87fa59d9e37b59f156fa4907b5a652f
#
_entry.id   c87fa59d9e37b59f156fa4907b5a652f
#
_cell.length_a   1.000
_cell.length_b   1.000
_cell.length_c   1.000
_cell.angle_alpha   90.00
_cell.angle_beta   90.00
_cell.angle_gamma   90.00
#
_symmetry.space_group_name_H-M   'P 1'
#
loop_
_entity.id
_entity.type
_entity.pdbx_description
1 polymer ?
#
loop_
_entity_poly.entity_id
_entity_poly.type
_entity_poly.pdbx_seq_one_letter_code
_entity_poly.pdbx_strand_id
1 'polypeptide(L)' 'VIGRESHIGANSVVVAGVTIGERCQIGAGSVVTKDIPSYSVAVGNPARVIKRYDAARAKWIRVDE' A
#
# COMPACT_ATOMS: atom_id res chain seq x y z
N VAL A 1 0.99 -8.18 9.22
CA VAL A 1 -0.37 -7.81 9.60
C VAL A 1 -0.96 -6.88 8.56
N ILE A 2 -2.13 -7.20 8.08
CA ILE A 2 -2.82 -6.40 7.07
C ILE A 2 -3.99 -5.71 7.74
N GLY A 3 -4.04 -4.40 7.62
CA GLY A 3 -5.06 -3.59 8.26
C GLY A 3 -6.43 -3.72 7.63
N ARG A 4 -7.42 -3.09 8.26
CA ARG A 4 -8.82 -3.18 7.88
C ARG A 4 -9.06 -2.61 6.49
N GLU A 5 -9.88 -3.31 5.71
CA GLU A 5 -10.33 -2.87 4.39
C GLU A 5 -9.20 -2.63 3.38
N SER A 6 -8.06 -3.29 3.59
CA SER A 6 -6.98 -3.23 2.62
C SER A 6 -7.18 -4.27 1.53
N HIS A 7 -6.77 -3.94 0.32
CA HIS A 7 -6.89 -4.82 -0.83
C HIS A 7 -5.51 -5.20 -1.35
N ILE A 8 -5.28 -6.49 -1.44
CA ILE A 8 -4.01 -7.01 -1.94
C ILE A 8 -4.27 -7.64 -3.31
N GLY A 9 -3.59 -7.14 -4.31
CA GLY A 9 -3.75 -7.62 -5.68
C GLY A 9 -3.28 -9.07 -5.85
N ALA A 10 -3.74 -9.71 -6.92
CA ALA A 10 -3.39 -11.10 -7.20
C ALA A 10 -1.88 -11.26 -7.36
N ASN A 11 -1.37 -12.40 -6.89
CA ASN A 11 0.05 -12.75 -6.99
C ASN A 11 0.98 -11.79 -6.27
N SER A 12 0.46 -11.00 -5.34
CA SER A 12 1.30 -10.15 -4.50
C SER A 12 1.88 -10.95 -3.35
N VAL A 13 3.05 -10.54 -2.91
CA VAL A 13 3.74 -11.16 -1.78
C VAL A 13 3.97 -10.11 -0.71
N VAL A 14 3.61 -10.45 0.53
CA VAL A 14 3.90 -9.61 1.70
C VAL A 14 4.90 -10.37 2.54
N VAL A 15 6.07 -9.78 2.72
CA VAL A 15 7.15 -10.44 3.48
C VAL A 15 6.75 -10.53 4.94
N ALA A 16 7.15 -11.64 5.60
CA ALA A 16 6.84 -11.86 7.01
C ALA A 16 7.34 -10.69 7.86
N GLY A 17 6.53 -10.28 8.83
CA GLY A 17 6.86 -9.18 9.72
C GLY A 17 6.48 -7.80 9.22
N VAL A 18 6.02 -7.70 7.97
CA VAL A 18 5.57 -6.43 7.40
C VAL A 18 4.15 -6.12 7.86
N THR A 19 3.89 -4.85 8.17
CA THR A 19 2.55 -4.38 8.51
C THR A 19 2.04 -3.46 7.42
N ILE A 20 0.84 -3.75 6.92
CA ILE A 20 0.14 -2.90 5.97
C ILE A 20 -0.98 -2.22 6.73
N GLY A 21 -1.04 -0.90 6.65
CA GLY A 21 -2.06 -0.13 7.36
C GLY A 21 -3.46 -0.33 6.82
N GLU A 22 -4.40 0.47 7.32
CA GLU A 22 -5.79 0.37 6.91
C GLU A 22 -6.02 0.98 5.54
N ARG A 23 -6.98 0.42 4.81
CA ARG A 23 -7.44 0.95 3.51
C ARG A 23 -6.32 1.20 2.52
N CYS A 24 -5.36 0.30 2.53
CA CYS A 24 -4.29 0.33 1.56
C CYS A 24 -4.68 -0.46 0.32
N GLN A 25 -4.07 -0.13 -0.80
CA GLN A 25 -4.23 -0.91 -2.02
C GLN A 25 -2.84 -1.33 -2.50
N ILE A 26 -2.67 -2.61 -2.68
CA ILE A 26 -1.42 -3.17 -3.17
C ILE A 26 -1.68 -3.70 -4.58
N GLY A 27 -0.94 -3.20 -5.56
CA GLY A 27 -1.11 -3.62 -6.94
C GLY A 27 -0.76 -5.08 -7.17
N ALA A 28 -1.38 -5.69 -8.17
CA ALA A 28 -1.11 -7.09 -8.50
C ALA A 28 0.37 -7.30 -8.81
N GLY A 29 0.90 -8.43 -8.36
CA GLY A 29 2.29 -8.79 -8.62
C GLY A 29 3.31 -8.00 -7.82
N SER A 30 2.87 -7.24 -6.82
CA SER A 30 3.79 -6.45 -6.00
C SER A 30 4.45 -7.30 -4.93
N VAL A 31 5.65 -6.90 -4.52
CA VAL A 31 6.35 -7.55 -3.40
C VAL A 31 6.57 -6.52 -2.31
N VAL A 32 5.84 -6.66 -1.21
CA VAL A 32 5.89 -5.70 -0.11
C VAL A 32 6.95 -6.13 0.88
N THR A 33 8.02 -5.35 0.96
CA THR A 33 9.17 -5.65 1.81
C THR A 33 9.30 -4.73 3.01
N LYS A 34 8.51 -3.66 3.05
CA LYS A 34 8.52 -2.68 4.15
C LYS A 34 7.09 -2.35 4.54
N ASP A 35 6.93 -1.85 5.75
CA ASP A 35 5.61 -1.44 6.24
C ASP A 35 5.00 -0.38 5.33
N ILE A 36 3.70 -0.49 5.12
CA ILE A 36 2.95 0.45 4.29
C ILE A 36 2.04 1.26 5.22
N PRO A 37 2.14 2.59 5.22
CA PRO A 37 1.26 3.42 6.04
C PRO A 37 -0.19 3.34 5.58
N SER A 38 -1.12 3.64 6.48
CA SER A 38 -2.55 3.60 6.15
C SER A 38 -2.89 4.55 5.01
N TYR A 39 -3.97 4.24 4.29
CA TYR A 39 -4.49 5.08 3.19
C TYR A 39 -3.45 5.32 2.11
N SER A 40 -2.78 4.27 1.69
CA SER A 40 -1.74 4.36 0.66
C SER A 40 -1.99 3.35 -0.46
N VAL A 41 -1.48 3.66 -1.63
CA VAL A 41 -1.44 2.73 -2.76
C VAL A 41 0.02 2.42 -3.04
N ALA A 42 0.38 1.15 -3.01
CA ALA A 42 1.75 0.71 -3.25
C ALA A 42 1.78 -0.32 -4.37
N VAL A 43 2.77 -0.24 -5.23
CA VAL A 43 2.92 -1.16 -6.35
C VAL A 43 4.40 -1.44 -6.61
N GLY A 44 4.67 -2.54 -7.28
CA GLY A 44 5.99 -2.85 -7.79
C GLY A 44 6.76 -3.88 -6.97
N ASN A 45 7.96 -4.14 -7.41
CA ASN A 45 8.89 -5.06 -6.75
C ASN A 45 10.28 -4.41 -6.69
N PRO A 46 10.69 -3.94 -5.49
CA PRO A 46 9.92 -3.88 -4.26
C PRO A 46 8.78 -2.86 -4.36
N ALA A 47 7.70 -3.10 -3.62
CA ALA A 47 6.54 -2.21 -3.64
C ALA A 47 6.90 -0.83 -3.06
N ARG A 48 6.41 0.20 -3.73
CA ARG A 48 6.64 1.58 -3.30
C ARG A 48 5.31 2.32 -3.25
N VAL A 49 5.17 3.20 -2.28
CA VAL A 49 3.96 4.02 -2.15
C VAL A 49 3.94 5.04 -3.29
N ILE A 50 2.91 4.98 -4.12
CA ILE A 50 2.76 5.90 -5.25
C ILE A 50 1.63 6.89 -5.06
N LYS A 51 0.69 6.60 -4.16
CA LYS A 51 -0.41 7.52 -3.83
C LYS A 51 -0.72 7.44 -2.36
N ARG A 52 -1.17 8.55 -1.82
CA ARG A 52 -1.66 8.63 -0.45
C ARG A 52 -2.95 9.43 -0.44
N TYR A 53 -3.84 9.07 0.49
CA TYR A 53 -5.07 9.82 0.64
C TYR A 53 -4.84 11.04 1.52
N ASP A 54 -5.22 12.20 1.02
CA ASP A 54 -5.14 13.46 1.77
C ASP A 54 -6.50 13.74 2.37
N ALA A 55 -6.64 13.52 3.68
CA ALA A 55 -7.90 13.72 4.38
C ALA A 55 -8.31 15.18 4.40
N ALA A 56 -7.36 16.11 4.45
CA ALA A 56 -7.66 17.52 4.45
C ALA A 56 -8.28 17.98 3.14
N ARG A 57 -7.88 17.38 2.03
CA ARG A 57 -8.39 17.70 0.70
C ARG A 57 -9.42 16.69 0.21
N ALA A 58 -9.64 15.63 0.99
CA ALA A 58 -10.56 14.55 0.66
C ALA A 58 -10.29 13.94 -0.71
N LYS A 59 -9.03 13.75 -1.06
CA LYS A 59 -8.66 13.16 -2.34
C LYS A 59 -7.32 12.43 -2.26
N TRP A 60 -7.10 11.55 -3.22
CA TRP A 60 -5.83 10.86 -3.36
C TRP A 60 -4.83 11.76 -4.06
N ILE A 61 -3.63 11.82 -3.54
CA ILE A 61 -2.55 12.58 -4.14
C ILE A 61 -1.40 11.66 -4.50
N ARG A 62 -0.70 12.03 -5.55
CA ARG A 62 0.44 11.27 -6.02
C ARG A 62 1.65 11.57 -5.15
N VAL A 63 2.39 10.51 -4.82
CA VAL A 63 3.63 10.65 -4.06
C VAL A 63 4.78 10.32 -5.00
N ASP A 64 5.67 11.25 -5.18
CA ASP A 64 6.88 11.01 -5.97
C ASP A 64 8.00 10.54 -5.06
N GLU A 65 8.59 9.44 -5.45
CA GLU A 65 9.70 8.88 -4.72
C GLU A 65 10.92 8.72 -5.59
#